data_a4775a1d5770a387141df2530a0b43eb
#
_entry.id   a4775a1d5770a387141df2530a0b43eb
#
_cell.length_a   1.000
_cell.length_b   1.000
_cell.length_c   1.000
_cell.angle_alpha   90.00
_cell.angle_beta   90.00
_cell.angle_gamma   90.00
#
_symmetry.space_group_name_H-M   'P 1'
#
loop_
_entity.id
_entity.type
_entity.pdbx_description
1 polymer ?
#
loop_
_entity_poly.entity_id
_entity_poly.type
_entity_poly.pdbx_seq_one_letter_code
_entity_poly.pdbx_strand_id
1 'polypeptide(L)'
;MTLRVEQLRGGVVEAWHDVHVAVVDAAGRLVARSGDPELVTYWRSAAKPFQALPLVADGVVDRFGITSAELALCCASHSSESGQVALVRDFLGKIGCGERDLLCGPHPPLSERVAQDYQTRGVRVTAVYSNCSGKHTGMLALARHRGWPTEFYTRVEHPVQQRCLEEVSRWTEVPVPEIRTAVDGCGVVCYGLPLRNMALAYARLSNAEFGMRNVELTGQLARGTTLPDRLRIPHSALRIVEAMLRHPELIAGEGRPCTEMMRAHPGRVITKVGAEGVYCALLTTEGLGVALKVADGHGVAAALALAAVLDELGLRPRPASLAARPNVNTRGETVGELRVNGGLEK
;
A
#
# COMPACT_ATOMS: atom_id res chain seq x y z
N MET A 1 -25.21 -5.70 -8.21
CA MET A 1 -24.64 -7.07 -8.04
C MET A 1 -23.31 -6.96 -7.34
N THR A 2 -23.08 -7.78 -6.32
CA THR A 2 -21.80 -7.79 -5.59
C THR A 2 -20.63 -8.08 -6.56
N LEU A 3 -19.53 -7.36 -6.42
CA LEU A 3 -18.32 -7.53 -7.22
C LEU A 3 -17.71 -8.92 -6.94
N ARG A 4 -17.38 -9.64 -7.98
CA ARG A 4 -16.74 -10.95 -7.93
C ARG A 4 -15.61 -11.05 -8.94
N VAL A 5 -14.65 -11.89 -8.65
CA VAL A 5 -13.71 -12.37 -9.65
C VAL A 5 -14.01 -13.83 -9.93
N GLU A 6 -14.39 -14.13 -11.17
CA GLU A 6 -14.79 -15.45 -11.62
C GLU A 6 -13.65 -16.13 -12.34
N GLN A 7 -13.41 -17.41 -12.02
CA GLN A 7 -12.54 -18.28 -12.78
C GLN A 7 -13.38 -19.11 -13.73
N LEU A 8 -13.13 -18.93 -15.04
CA LEU A 8 -13.84 -19.65 -16.09
C LEU A 8 -12.97 -20.76 -16.65
N ARG A 9 -13.64 -21.84 -17.11
CA ARG A 9 -13.07 -22.89 -17.93
C ARG A 9 -14.10 -23.32 -18.98
N GLY A 10 -13.72 -23.26 -20.27
CA GLY A 10 -14.61 -23.63 -21.36
C GLY A 10 -15.98 -22.89 -21.34
N GLY A 11 -16.00 -21.63 -20.83
CA GLY A 11 -17.21 -20.83 -20.71
C GLY A 11 -18.05 -21.07 -19.45
N VAL A 12 -17.69 -22.04 -18.59
CA VAL A 12 -18.34 -22.31 -17.30
C VAL A 12 -17.56 -21.64 -16.17
N VAL A 13 -18.29 -20.99 -15.23
CA VAL A 13 -17.69 -20.49 -13.99
C VAL A 13 -17.45 -21.68 -13.06
N GLU A 14 -16.18 -22.06 -12.89
CA GLU A 14 -15.79 -23.20 -12.02
C GLU A 14 -15.45 -22.76 -10.59
N ALA A 15 -15.08 -21.48 -10.39
CA ALA A 15 -14.81 -20.89 -9.06
C ALA A 15 -15.05 -19.39 -9.09
N TRP A 16 -15.27 -18.80 -7.90
CA TRP A 16 -15.38 -17.34 -7.79
C TRP A 16 -14.82 -16.86 -6.45
N HIS A 17 -14.44 -15.59 -6.43
CA HIS A 17 -13.91 -14.86 -5.29
C HIS A 17 -14.80 -13.67 -5.00
N ASP A 18 -15.51 -13.67 -3.89
CA ASP A 18 -16.35 -12.54 -3.47
C ASP A 18 -15.46 -11.38 -2.98
N VAL A 19 -15.82 -10.14 -3.36
CA VAL A 19 -15.03 -8.94 -3.08
C VAL A 19 -15.85 -7.91 -2.32
N HIS A 20 -15.39 -7.56 -1.12
CA HIS A 20 -15.92 -6.45 -0.34
C HIS A 20 -15.11 -5.18 -0.66
N VAL A 21 -15.80 -4.06 -0.90
CA VAL A 21 -15.17 -2.79 -1.28
C VAL A 21 -15.82 -1.65 -0.51
N ALA A 22 -15.00 -0.73 -0.02
CA ALA A 22 -15.40 0.57 0.46
C ALA A 22 -14.70 1.66 -0.37
N VAL A 23 -15.45 2.63 -0.89
CA VAL A 23 -14.97 3.85 -1.52
C VAL A 23 -15.45 5.03 -0.69
N VAL A 24 -14.53 5.81 -0.15
CA VAL A 24 -14.83 6.85 0.84
C VAL A 24 -14.15 8.15 0.42
N ASP A 25 -14.80 9.30 0.64
CA ASP A 25 -14.19 10.61 0.49
C ASP A 25 -13.44 11.06 1.77
N ALA A 26 -12.67 12.14 1.69
CA ALA A 26 -11.89 12.65 2.82
C ALA A 26 -12.75 13.14 4.01
N ALA A 27 -14.06 13.39 3.80
CA ALA A 27 -15.00 13.73 4.85
C ALA A 27 -15.61 12.50 5.56
N GLY A 28 -15.26 11.28 5.10
CA GLY A 28 -15.75 10.02 5.66
C GLY A 28 -17.08 9.54 5.08
N ARG A 29 -17.56 10.18 4.00
CA ARG A 29 -18.79 9.75 3.33
C ARG A 29 -18.48 8.52 2.46
N LEU A 30 -19.28 7.47 2.62
CA LEU A 30 -19.26 6.30 1.73
C LEU A 30 -19.84 6.71 0.37
N VAL A 31 -18.99 6.71 -0.66
CA VAL A 31 -19.35 7.15 -2.03
C VAL A 31 -19.83 5.97 -2.86
N ALA A 32 -19.23 4.79 -2.66
CA ALA A 32 -19.63 3.57 -3.33
C ALA A 32 -19.16 2.35 -2.52
N ARG A 33 -19.76 1.20 -2.74
CA ARG A 33 -19.42 -0.04 -2.06
C ARG A 33 -19.67 -1.27 -2.94
N SER A 34 -19.13 -2.40 -2.50
CA SER A 34 -19.58 -3.74 -2.89
C SER A 34 -19.52 -4.64 -1.66
N GLY A 35 -20.53 -5.45 -1.44
CA GLY A 35 -20.60 -6.29 -0.23
C GLY A 35 -20.62 -5.45 1.05
N ASP A 36 -19.85 -5.85 2.06
CA ASP A 36 -19.83 -5.23 3.38
C ASP A 36 -18.63 -4.27 3.56
N PRO A 37 -18.84 -2.93 3.57
CA PRO A 37 -17.80 -1.95 3.81
C PRO A 37 -17.33 -1.89 5.27
N GLU A 38 -18.12 -2.43 6.20
CA GLU A 38 -17.78 -2.48 7.63
C GLU A 38 -17.05 -3.79 8.01
N LEU A 39 -16.75 -4.65 7.02
CA LEU A 39 -15.99 -5.88 7.26
C LEU A 39 -14.65 -5.57 7.93
N VAL A 40 -14.47 -6.10 9.14
CA VAL A 40 -13.20 -5.98 9.88
C VAL A 40 -12.21 -7.00 9.37
N THR A 41 -11.06 -6.52 8.93
CA THR A 41 -9.93 -7.37 8.50
C THR A 41 -8.61 -6.72 8.87
N TYR A 42 -7.50 -7.49 8.80
CA TYR A 42 -6.17 -6.93 9.01
C TYR A 42 -5.69 -6.17 7.77
N TRP A 43 -5.25 -4.93 7.98
CA TRP A 43 -4.79 -4.03 6.92
C TRP A 43 -3.50 -4.52 6.25
N ARG A 44 -2.69 -5.23 7.02
CA ARG A 44 -1.44 -5.83 6.57
C ARG A 44 -0.52 -4.78 5.89
N SER A 45 0.18 -5.17 4.83
CA SER A 45 1.11 -4.26 4.14
C SER A 45 0.47 -3.02 3.50
N ALA A 46 -0.86 -2.93 3.40
CA ALA A 46 -1.51 -1.71 2.95
C ALA A 46 -1.46 -0.59 4.02
N ALA A 47 -1.11 -0.89 5.28
CA ALA A 47 -0.88 0.11 6.32
C ALA A 47 0.50 0.81 6.23
N LYS A 48 1.44 0.34 5.39
CA LYS A 48 2.83 0.84 5.38
C LYS A 48 2.97 2.34 5.13
N PRO A 49 2.18 3.01 4.27
CA PRO A 49 2.23 4.47 4.15
C PRO A 49 2.00 5.19 5.49
N PHE A 50 1.08 4.67 6.32
CA PHE A 50 0.76 5.23 7.63
C PHE A 50 1.83 4.90 8.68
N GLN A 51 2.48 3.75 8.58
CA GLN A 51 3.64 3.39 9.41
C GLN A 51 4.89 4.22 9.08
N ALA A 52 4.95 4.82 7.87
CA ALA A 52 6.03 5.72 7.47
C ALA A 52 5.78 7.19 7.85
N LEU A 53 4.56 7.59 8.20
CA LEU A 53 4.23 8.98 8.59
C LEU A 53 5.09 9.51 9.74
N PRO A 54 5.38 8.75 10.81
CA PRO A 54 6.26 9.20 11.88
C PRO A 54 7.65 9.66 11.39
N LEU A 55 8.17 9.08 10.29
CA LEU A 55 9.47 9.51 9.77
C LEU A 55 9.49 10.97 9.36
N VAL A 56 8.39 11.48 8.83
CA VAL A 56 8.27 12.89 8.43
C VAL A 56 7.77 13.72 9.62
N ALA A 57 6.72 13.28 10.30
CA ALA A 57 6.08 14.04 11.37
C ALA A 57 7.04 14.31 12.55
N ASP A 58 7.93 13.38 12.85
CA ASP A 58 8.87 13.46 13.97
C ASP A 58 10.26 14.02 13.56
N GLY A 59 10.44 14.45 12.27
CA GLY A 59 11.68 15.06 11.80
C GLY A 59 12.82 14.06 11.48
N VAL A 60 12.53 12.75 11.41
CA VAL A 60 13.53 11.71 11.14
C VAL A 60 14.11 11.87 9.75
N VAL A 61 13.26 12.24 8.76
CA VAL A 61 13.66 12.45 7.37
C VAL A 61 14.74 13.52 7.27
N ASP A 62 14.55 14.65 7.95
CA ASP A 62 15.47 15.77 7.90
C ASP A 62 16.76 15.47 8.71
N ARG A 63 16.63 14.76 9.83
CA ARG A 63 17.75 14.35 10.68
C ARG A 63 18.76 13.46 9.96
N PHE A 64 18.29 12.51 9.16
CA PHE A 64 19.16 11.55 8.45
C PHE A 64 19.29 11.84 6.96
N GLY A 65 18.68 12.90 6.44
CA GLY A 65 18.68 13.19 5.01
C GLY A 65 18.03 12.07 4.19
N ILE A 66 16.90 11.51 4.69
CA ILE A 66 16.17 10.43 4.00
C ILE A 66 15.65 10.96 2.68
N THR A 67 16.01 10.31 1.58
CA THR A 67 15.59 10.68 0.23
C THR A 67 14.14 10.26 -0.04
N SER A 68 13.55 10.82 -1.08
CA SER A 68 12.22 10.43 -1.58
C SER A 68 12.15 8.93 -1.95
N ALA A 69 13.24 8.37 -2.51
CA ALA A 69 13.33 6.94 -2.84
C ALA A 69 13.34 6.06 -1.57
N GLU A 70 14.14 6.41 -0.56
CA GLU A 70 14.16 5.70 0.72
C GLU A 70 12.82 5.79 1.45
N LEU A 71 12.13 6.95 1.38
CA LEU A 71 10.81 7.12 1.97
C LEU A 71 9.75 6.26 1.25
N ALA A 72 9.79 6.20 -0.10
CA ALA A 72 8.97 5.29 -0.89
C ALA A 72 9.21 3.82 -0.49
N LEU A 73 10.48 3.45 -0.30
CA LEU A 73 10.87 2.10 0.11
C LEU A 73 10.32 1.73 1.50
N CYS A 74 10.14 2.69 2.41
CA CYS A 74 9.47 2.46 3.69
C CYS A 74 8.00 2.07 3.52
N CYS A 75 7.36 2.52 2.43
CA CYS A 75 5.97 2.17 2.08
C CYS A 75 5.87 0.88 1.25
N ALA A 76 7.00 0.29 0.83
CA ALA A 76 7.06 -0.79 -0.15
C ALA A 76 6.71 -2.18 0.40
N SER A 77 6.22 -3.02 -0.50
CA SER A 77 6.34 -4.48 -0.41
C SER A 77 7.16 -4.95 -1.60
N HIS A 78 8.47 -4.66 -1.56
CA HIS A 78 9.35 -4.78 -2.70
C HIS A 78 9.62 -6.24 -3.11
N SER A 79 10.09 -6.42 -4.32
CA SER A 79 10.37 -7.72 -4.92
C SER A 79 11.83 -8.16 -4.77
N SER A 80 12.61 -7.46 -3.94
CA SER A 80 14.04 -7.72 -3.73
C SER A 80 14.88 -7.57 -5.00
N GLU A 81 14.47 -6.70 -5.92
CA GLU A 81 15.31 -6.34 -7.07
C GLU A 81 16.62 -5.71 -6.59
N SER A 82 17.70 -5.87 -7.38
CA SER A 82 19.05 -5.45 -6.95
C SER A 82 19.13 -3.99 -6.49
N GLY A 83 18.43 -3.08 -7.19
CA GLY A 83 18.33 -1.67 -6.82
C GLY A 83 17.59 -1.44 -5.50
N GLN A 84 16.50 -2.20 -5.26
CA GLN A 84 15.73 -2.12 -4.01
C GLN A 84 16.59 -2.61 -2.82
N VAL A 85 17.31 -3.73 -2.99
CA VAL A 85 18.21 -4.28 -1.95
C VAL A 85 19.39 -3.36 -1.67
N ALA A 86 19.98 -2.77 -2.72
CA ALA A 86 21.07 -1.79 -2.57
C ALA A 86 20.59 -0.57 -1.76
N LEU A 87 19.42 -0.03 -2.11
CA LEU A 87 18.82 1.12 -1.41
C LEU A 87 18.53 0.82 0.08
N VAL A 88 18.09 -0.41 0.41
CA VAL A 88 17.94 -0.83 1.83
C VAL A 88 19.29 -0.79 2.55
N ARG A 89 20.34 -1.32 1.94
CA ARG A 89 21.70 -1.33 2.55
C ARG A 89 22.26 0.07 2.76
N ASP A 90 22.11 0.93 1.75
CA ASP A 90 22.56 2.32 1.83
C ASP A 90 21.82 3.08 2.94
N PHE A 91 20.49 2.86 3.03
CA PHE A 91 19.69 3.48 4.08
C PHE A 91 20.04 2.97 5.48
N LEU A 92 20.28 1.66 5.66
CA LEU A 92 20.78 1.10 6.92
C LEU A 92 22.12 1.76 7.32
N GLY A 93 23.07 1.85 6.39
CA GLY A 93 24.36 2.52 6.63
C GLY A 93 24.20 3.99 7.02
N LYS A 94 23.31 4.72 6.36
CA LYS A 94 23.00 6.13 6.63
C LYS A 94 22.53 6.37 8.07
N ILE A 95 21.75 5.45 8.64
CA ILE A 95 21.25 5.56 10.02
C ILE A 95 22.16 4.88 11.05
N GLY A 96 23.32 4.39 10.64
CA GLY A 96 24.27 3.71 11.51
C GLY A 96 23.81 2.33 12.00
N CYS A 97 23.02 1.64 11.17
CA CYS A 97 22.56 0.26 11.39
C CYS A 97 23.11 -0.68 10.31
N GLY A 98 22.99 -1.97 10.53
CA GLY A 98 23.34 -3.00 9.56
C GLY A 98 22.23 -4.04 9.40
N GLU A 99 22.45 -4.99 8.51
CA GLU A 99 21.47 -6.05 8.24
C GLU A 99 21.09 -6.87 9.48
N ARG A 100 22.03 -7.08 10.43
CA ARG A 100 21.82 -7.79 11.69
C ARG A 100 20.78 -7.13 12.60
N ASP A 101 20.50 -5.84 12.39
CA ASP A 101 19.54 -5.07 13.19
C ASP A 101 18.11 -5.21 12.65
N LEU A 102 17.96 -5.80 11.44
CA LEU A 102 16.65 -6.09 10.85
C LEU A 102 16.00 -7.31 11.53
N LEU A 103 14.84 -7.11 12.13
CA LEU A 103 14.06 -8.17 12.77
C LEU A 103 12.98 -8.77 11.85
N CYS A 104 12.96 -8.43 10.55
CA CYS A 104 12.15 -9.16 9.57
C CYS A 104 12.85 -10.43 9.11
N GLY A 105 12.12 -11.53 9.01
CA GLY A 105 12.67 -12.79 8.50
C GLY A 105 12.96 -12.75 7.01
N PRO A 106 13.92 -13.52 6.52
CA PRO A 106 14.14 -13.71 5.09
C PRO A 106 12.99 -14.50 4.47
N HIS A 107 12.68 -14.21 3.21
CA HIS A 107 11.76 -15.02 2.39
C HIS A 107 12.16 -14.88 0.91
N PRO A 108 11.78 -15.82 0.03
CA PRO A 108 12.03 -15.70 -1.40
C PRO A 108 11.43 -14.39 -1.94
N PRO A 109 12.05 -13.76 -2.96
CA PRO A 109 11.48 -12.60 -3.63
C PRO A 109 10.03 -12.81 -4.05
N LEU A 110 9.19 -11.78 -3.92
CA LEU A 110 7.77 -11.85 -4.33
C LEU A 110 7.59 -11.88 -5.86
N SER A 111 8.60 -11.52 -6.62
CA SER A 111 8.65 -11.68 -8.07
C SER A 111 9.25 -13.03 -8.42
N GLU A 112 8.50 -13.89 -9.11
CA GLU A 112 8.99 -15.19 -9.57
C GLU A 112 10.26 -15.05 -10.41
N ARG A 113 10.30 -14.05 -11.31
CA ARG A 113 11.47 -13.76 -12.13
C ARG A 113 12.72 -13.50 -11.28
N VAL A 114 12.59 -12.67 -10.22
CA VAL A 114 13.72 -12.36 -9.33
C VAL A 114 14.09 -13.58 -8.48
N ALA A 115 13.10 -14.35 -8.02
CA ALA A 115 13.33 -15.56 -7.23
C ALA A 115 14.11 -16.61 -8.05
N GLN A 116 13.75 -16.80 -9.31
CA GLN A 116 14.44 -17.71 -10.25
C GLN A 116 15.88 -17.24 -10.54
N ASP A 117 16.08 -15.93 -10.80
CA ASP A 117 17.43 -15.37 -10.98
C ASP A 117 18.31 -15.62 -9.77
N TYR A 118 17.81 -15.36 -8.57
CA TYR A 118 18.57 -15.58 -7.35
C TYR A 118 18.87 -17.06 -7.09
N GLN A 119 17.93 -17.93 -7.38
CA GLN A 119 18.15 -19.38 -7.29
C GLN A 119 19.25 -19.83 -8.25
N THR A 120 19.18 -19.40 -9.52
CA THR A 120 20.18 -19.74 -10.55
C THR A 120 21.59 -19.24 -10.16
N ARG A 121 21.67 -18.06 -9.56
CA ARG A 121 22.95 -17.43 -9.15
C ARG A 121 23.42 -17.87 -7.76
N GLY A 122 22.69 -18.74 -7.07
CA GLY A 122 23.04 -19.18 -5.72
C GLY A 122 23.05 -18.07 -4.67
N VAL A 123 22.21 -17.01 -4.84
CA VAL A 123 22.14 -15.89 -3.91
C VAL A 123 21.53 -16.36 -2.59
N ARG A 124 22.26 -16.20 -1.50
CA ARG A 124 21.74 -16.43 -0.15
C ARG A 124 20.80 -15.31 0.25
N VAL A 125 19.50 -15.63 0.36
CA VAL A 125 18.47 -14.69 0.79
C VAL A 125 18.54 -14.48 2.31
N THR A 126 18.69 -13.23 2.74
CA THR A 126 18.83 -12.81 4.14
C THR A 126 17.78 -11.75 4.48
N ALA A 127 17.76 -11.17 5.68
CA ALA A 127 16.74 -10.22 6.12
C ALA A 127 16.60 -8.97 5.21
N VAL A 128 17.68 -8.52 4.58
CA VAL A 128 17.66 -7.37 3.66
C VAL A 128 16.80 -7.64 2.41
N TYR A 129 16.61 -8.90 2.03
CA TYR A 129 15.76 -9.32 0.91
C TYR A 129 14.28 -9.46 1.30
N SER A 130 13.93 -9.31 2.58
CA SER A 130 12.52 -9.27 2.99
C SER A 130 11.80 -8.11 2.28
N ASN A 131 10.61 -8.34 1.77
CA ASN A 131 9.76 -7.32 1.16
C ASN A 131 9.39 -6.17 2.11
N CYS A 132 9.66 -6.35 3.40
CA CYS A 132 9.44 -5.38 4.46
C CYS A 132 10.70 -4.68 4.94
N SER A 133 11.90 -5.03 4.42
CA SER A 133 13.17 -4.52 4.94
C SER A 133 13.26 -2.99 4.92
N GLY A 134 12.70 -2.32 3.88
CA GLY A 134 12.63 -0.86 3.84
C GLY A 134 11.81 -0.26 4.98
N LYS A 135 10.62 -0.82 5.26
CA LYS A 135 9.80 -0.42 6.41
C LYS A 135 10.56 -0.62 7.73
N HIS A 136 11.22 -1.77 7.89
CA HIS A 136 12.01 -2.06 9.10
C HIS A 136 13.18 -1.10 9.26
N THR A 137 13.85 -0.71 8.17
CA THR A 137 14.90 0.32 8.19
C THR A 137 14.33 1.67 8.64
N GLY A 138 13.14 2.07 8.15
CA GLY A 138 12.45 3.26 8.63
C GLY A 138 12.12 3.21 10.13
N MET A 139 11.65 2.07 10.63
CA MET A 139 11.38 1.88 12.07
C MET A 139 12.67 1.98 12.91
N LEU A 140 13.78 1.43 12.44
CA LEU A 140 15.09 1.60 13.08
C LEU A 140 15.55 3.07 13.05
N ALA A 141 15.32 3.79 11.94
CA ALA A 141 15.61 5.21 11.85
C ALA A 141 14.83 6.03 12.88
N LEU A 142 13.54 5.73 13.05
CA LEU A 142 12.69 6.36 14.06
C LEU A 142 13.21 6.08 15.48
N ALA A 143 13.54 4.82 15.80
CA ALA A 143 14.09 4.43 17.08
C ALA A 143 15.39 5.20 17.38
N ARG A 144 16.33 5.22 16.43
CA ARG A 144 17.61 5.94 16.53
C ARG A 144 17.44 7.44 16.72
N HIS A 145 16.52 8.05 15.99
CA HIS A 145 16.23 9.48 16.12
C HIS A 145 15.67 9.85 17.49
N ARG A 146 14.79 9.01 18.03
CA ARG A 146 14.13 9.23 19.31
C ARG A 146 14.94 8.76 20.52
N GLY A 147 16.11 8.13 20.30
CA GLY A 147 16.90 7.53 21.38
C GLY A 147 16.21 6.31 22.02
N TRP A 148 15.30 5.65 21.31
CA TRP A 148 14.67 4.41 21.76
C TRP A 148 15.56 3.21 21.45
N PRO A 149 15.43 2.10 22.20
CA PRO A 149 16.14 0.86 21.88
C PRO A 149 15.86 0.41 20.44
N THR A 150 16.87 -0.18 19.78
CA THR A 150 16.69 -0.82 18.47
C THR A 150 16.39 -2.29 18.59
N GLU A 151 16.55 -2.86 19.77
CA GLU A 151 16.16 -4.23 20.10
C GLU A 151 14.64 -4.30 20.25
N PHE A 152 14.07 -5.42 19.80
CA PHE A 152 12.63 -5.71 19.95
C PHE A 152 11.67 -4.62 19.42
N TYR A 153 12.12 -3.75 18.50
CA TYR A 153 11.27 -2.69 17.93
C TYR A 153 10.01 -3.20 17.22
N THR A 154 9.89 -4.50 17.03
CA THR A 154 8.73 -5.16 16.44
C THR A 154 7.61 -5.48 17.44
N ARG A 155 7.90 -5.47 18.75
CA ARG A 155 6.93 -5.79 19.80
C ARG A 155 5.90 -4.67 19.98
N VAL A 156 4.66 -5.04 20.28
CA VAL A 156 3.55 -4.09 20.40
C VAL A 156 3.81 -3.02 21.47
N GLU A 157 4.48 -3.37 22.57
CA GLU A 157 4.81 -2.46 23.66
C GLU A 157 5.96 -1.49 23.35
N HIS A 158 6.70 -1.75 22.25
CA HIS A 158 7.83 -0.91 21.90
C HIS A 158 7.36 0.47 21.40
N PRO A 159 8.04 1.58 21.82
CA PRO A 159 7.61 2.95 21.45
C PRO A 159 7.44 3.17 19.94
N VAL A 160 8.23 2.52 19.08
CA VAL A 160 8.07 2.59 17.61
C VAL A 160 6.70 2.07 17.18
N GLN A 161 6.25 0.93 17.72
CA GLN A 161 4.97 0.36 17.34
C GLN A 161 3.80 1.16 17.92
N GLN A 162 3.95 1.66 19.14
CA GLN A 162 2.97 2.57 19.76
C GLN A 162 2.84 3.85 18.92
N ARG A 163 3.94 4.45 18.50
CA ARG A 163 3.94 5.64 17.64
C ARG A 163 3.27 5.38 16.26
N CYS A 164 3.49 4.21 15.68
CA CYS A 164 2.79 3.79 14.46
C CYS A 164 1.29 3.58 14.71
N LEU A 165 0.91 2.98 15.85
CA LEU A 165 -0.50 2.75 16.22
C LEU A 165 -1.25 4.08 16.44
N GLU A 166 -0.62 5.09 17.02
CA GLU A 166 -1.16 6.45 17.14
C GLU A 166 -1.49 7.06 15.77
N GLU A 167 -0.58 6.94 14.78
CA GLU A 167 -0.86 7.42 13.42
C GLU A 167 -2.00 6.63 12.77
N VAL A 168 -2.01 5.32 12.91
CA VAL A 168 -3.12 4.50 12.39
C VAL A 168 -4.44 4.96 13.00
N SER A 169 -4.54 5.12 14.32
CA SER A 169 -5.74 5.61 15.00
C SER A 169 -6.17 6.99 14.48
N ARG A 170 -5.22 7.93 14.38
CA ARG A 170 -5.46 9.29 13.91
C ARG A 170 -6.04 9.33 12.49
N TRP A 171 -5.48 8.56 11.57
CA TRP A 171 -5.87 8.60 10.16
C TRP A 171 -7.12 7.79 9.84
N THR A 172 -7.37 6.73 10.59
CA THR A 172 -8.56 5.88 10.43
C THR A 172 -9.75 6.35 11.26
N GLU A 173 -9.56 7.25 12.23
CA GLU A 173 -10.56 7.63 13.25
C GLU A 173 -11.06 6.46 14.10
N VAL A 174 -10.31 5.36 14.14
CA VAL A 174 -10.59 4.25 15.06
C VAL A 174 -9.79 4.48 16.34
N PRO A 175 -10.42 4.59 17.52
CA PRO A 175 -9.71 4.71 18.77
C PRO A 175 -8.72 3.56 19.00
N VAL A 176 -7.55 3.86 19.58
CA VAL A 176 -6.50 2.84 19.83
C VAL A 176 -7.04 1.57 20.48
N PRO A 177 -7.90 1.63 21.53
CA PRO A 177 -8.43 0.42 22.18
C PRO A 177 -9.34 -0.44 21.29
N GLU A 178 -9.88 0.14 20.20
CA GLU A 178 -10.77 -0.57 19.26
C GLU A 178 -10.00 -1.18 18.09
N ILE A 179 -8.75 -0.76 17.86
CA ILE A 179 -7.89 -1.34 16.83
C ILE A 179 -7.40 -2.72 17.31
N ARG A 180 -7.83 -3.78 16.62
CA ARG A 180 -7.34 -5.12 16.89
C ARG A 180 -5.90 -5.24 16.41
N THR A 181 -4.99 -5.66 17.28
CA THR A 181 -3.59 -5.87 16.92
C THR A 181 -3.25 -7.36 16.85
N ALA A 182 -2.34 -7.71 15.94
CA ALA A 182 -1.73 -9.03 15.84
C ALA A 182 -0.31 -8.89 15.29
N VAL A 183 0.44 -9.98 15.28
CA VAL A 183 1.79 -10.03 14.70
C VAL A 183 1.69 -10.31 13.20
N ASP A 184 2.27 -9.44 12.38
CA ASP A 184 2.37 -9.62 10.92
C ASP A 184 3.46 -10.65 10.56
N GLY A 185 3.44 -11.16 9.34
CA GLY A 185 4.44 -12.12 8.83
C GLY A 185 5.88 -11.64 8.93
N CYS A 186 6.13 -10.33 8.98
CA CYS A 186 7.47 -9.75 9.18
C CYS A 186 7.78 -9.43 10.66
N GLY A 187 6.94 -9.83 11.60
CA GLY A 187 7.16 -9.68 13.04
C GLY A 187 6.66 -8.38 13.66
N VAL A 188 6.29 -7.35 12.89
CA VAL A 188 5.73 -6.09 13.45
C VAL A 188 4.23 -6.19 13.69
N VAL A 189 3.67 -5.17 14.35
CA VAL A 189 2.24 -5.08 14.60
C VAL A 189 1.47 -4.86 13.29
N CYS A 190 0.40 -5.65 13.07
CA CYS A 190 -0.62 -5.37 12.06
C CYS A 190 -1.94 -4.96 12.73
N TYR A 191 -2.77 -4.22 12.00
CA TYR A 191 -3.96 -3.52 12.50
C TYR A 191 -5.22 -4.07 11.86
N GLY A 192 -6.17 -4.52 12.69
CA GLY A 192 -7.49 -4.99 12.28
C GLY A 192 -8.53 -3.91 12.52
N LEU A 193 -9.19 -3.47 11.44
CA LEU A 193 -10.20 -2.40 11.44
C LEU A 193 -11.13 -2.54 10.23
N PRO A 194 -12.28 -1.83 10.21
CA PRO A 194 -13.22 -1.89 9.09
C PRO A 194 -12.61 -1.38 7.77
N LEU A 195 -13.01 -1.95 6.65
CA LEU A 195 -12.60 -1.51 5.30
C LEU A 195 -12.87 -0.02 5.09
N ARG A 196 -14.03 0.46 5.54
CA ARG A 196 -14.41 1.87 5.44
C ARG A 196 -13.36 2.81 6.07
N ASN A 197 -12.83 2.44 7.24
CA ASN A 197 -11.83 3.25 7.93
C ASN A 197 -10.46 3.17 7.24
N MET A 198 -10.12 2.03 6.62
CA MET A 198 -8.92 1.93 5.75
C MET A 198 -9.05 2.85 4.52
N ALA A 199 -10.22 2.86 3.87
CA ALA A 199 -10.51 3.73 2.73
C ALA A 199 -10.47 5.21 3.15
N LEU A 200 -11.06 5.57 4.30
CA LEU A 200 -11.00 6.93 4.85
C LEU A 200 -9.56 7.42 5.04
N ALA A 201 -8.72 6.59 5.64
CA ALA A 201 -7.31 6.95 5.83
C ALA A 201 -6.62 7.25 4.49
N TYR A 202 -6.84 6.42 3.47
CA TYR A 202 -6.31 6.68 2.13
C TYR A 202 -6.88 7.95 1.50
N ALA A 203 -8.19 8.20 1.60
CA ALA A 203 -8.81 9.43 1.11
C ALA A 203 -8.14 10.68 1.71
N ARG A 204 -7.82 10.62 2.98
CA ARG A 204 -7.18 11.72 3.72
C ARG A 204 -5.71 11.95 3.39
N LEU A 205 -5.03 11.00 2.77
CA LEU A 205 -3.71 11.24 2.17
C LEU A 205 -3.80 12.14 0.94
N SER A 206 -4.97 12.24 0.29
CA SER A 206 -5.21 13.23 -0.75
C SER A 206 -5.55 14.56 -0.13
N ASN A 207 -5.11 15.63 -0.77
CA ASN A 207 -5.45 16.98 -0.33
C ASN A 207 -6.26 17.74 -1.34
N ALA A 208 -7.15 18.57 -0.82
CA ALA A 208 -7.62 19.76 -1.51
C ALA A 208 -6.45 20.64 -2.02
N GLU A 209 -5.28 20.69 -1.36
CA GLU A 209 -4.07 21.38 -1.88
C GLU A 209 -3.45 20.71 -3.10
N PHE A 210 -3.53 19.38 -3.30
CA PHE A 210 -3.14 18.74 -4.57
C PHE A 210 -4.06 19.20 -5.71
N GLY A 211 -5.37 19.24 -5.45
CA GLY A 211 -6.35 19.86 -6.36
C GLY A 211 -6.07 21.36 -6.56
N MET A 212 -5.72 22.10 -5.50
CA MET A 212 -5.44 23.54 -5.56
C MET A 212 -4.11 23.86 -6.26
N ARG A 213 -3.02 23.11 -6.06
CA ARG A 213 -1.79 23.27 -6.86
C ARG A 213 -2.01 23.02 -8.35
N ASN A 214 -2.81 22.00 -8.68
CA ASN A 214 -3.20 21.76 -10.07
C ASN A 214 -4.13 22.85 -10.62
N VAL A 215 -4.98 23.44 -9.77
CA VAL A 215 -5.87 24.56 -10.13
C VAL A 215 -5.11 25.89 -10.17
N GLU A 216 -4.10 26.12 -9.32
CA GLU A 216 -3.18 27.27 -9.43
C GLU A 216 -2.33 27.19 -10.70
N LEU A 217 -1.87 25.98 -11.08
CA LEU A 217 -1.20 25.74 -12.37
C LEU A 217 -2.13 25.93 -13.57
N THR A 218 -3.44 25.76 -13.39
CA THR A 218 -4.47 25.97 -14.43
C THR A 218 -5.18 27.32 -14.34
N GLY A 219 -4.85 28.17 -13.36
CA GLY A 219 -5.36 29.57 -13.27
C GLY A 219 -6.81 29.72 -12.80
N GLN A 220 -7.42 28.71 -12.15
CA GLN A 220 -8.85 28.67 -11.83
C GLN A 220 -9.25 29.01 -10.39
N LEU A 221 -8.34 29.40 -9.49
CA LEU A 221 -8.68 29.81 -8.12
C LEU A 221 -8.22 31.22 -7.77
N ALA A 222 -9.10 31.96 -7.10
CA ALA A 222 -8.80 33.31 -6.57
C ALA A 222 -7.81 33.17 -5.37
N ARG A 223 -6.77 34.01 -5.38
CA ARG A 223 -5.80 34.14 -4.29
C ARG A 223 -6.51 34.58 -3.02
N GLY A 224 -6.46 33.79 -1.96
CA GLY A 224 -6.93 34.20 -0.62
C GLY A 224 -7.87 33.25 0.13
N THR A 225 -8.18 32.07 -0.37
CA THR A 225 -9.05 31.12 0.36
C THR A 225 -8.23 30.30 1.37
N THR A 226 -8.35 30.63 2.67
CA THR A 226 -7.79 29.80 3.75
C THR A 226 -8.73 28.64 4.04
N LEU A 227 -8.23 27.41 3.90
CA LEU A 227 -8.95 26.21 4.32
C LEU A 227 -9.03 26.12 5.85
N PRO A 228 -10.15 25.60 6.41
CA PRO A 228 -10.23 25.25 7.83
C PRO A 228 -9.10 24.29 8.22
N ASP A 229 -8.49 24.46 9.42
CA ASP A 229 -7.34 23.67 9.88
C ASP A 229 -7.56 22.15 9.83
N ARG A 230 -8.81 21.69 10.00
CA ARG A 230 -9.21 20.27 9.87
C ARG A 230 -9.10 19.71 8.45
N LEU A 231 -8.93 20.57 7.44
CA LEU A 231 -8.79 20.20 6.02
C LEU A 231 -7.35 20.42 5.51
N ARG A 232 -6.44 20.93 6.36
CA ARG A 232 -5.03 21.05 6.02
C ARG A 232 -4.36 19.68 6.19
N ILE A 233 -3.77 19.15 5.10
CA ILE A 233 -2.93 17.98 5.24
C ILE A 233 -1.65 18.35 5.99
N PRO A 234 -1.25 17.51 6.97
CA PRO A 234 0.07 17.58 7.51
C PRO A 234 1.12 17.41 6.39
N HIS A 235 2.17 18.22 6.40
CA HIS A 235 3.32 18.12 5.49
C HIS A 235 3.87 16.67 5.38
N SER A 236 3.69 15.87 6.44
CA SER A 236 4.07 14.45 6.48
C SER A 236 3.36 13.59 5.44
N ALA A 237 2.04 13.75 5.28
CA ALA A 237 1.28 12.97 4.31
C ALA A 237 1.65 13.34 2.88
N LEU A 238 1.83 14.63 2.61
CA LEU A 238 2.25 15.12 1.30
C LEU A 238 3.57 14.48 0.85
N ARG A 239 4.60 14.46 1.73
CA ARG A 239 5.91 13.83 1.42
C ARG A 239 5.80 12.33 1.15
N ILE A 240 4.92 11.61 1.87
CA ILE A 240 4.65 10.18 1.63
C ILE A 240 4.02 9.98 0.26
N VAL A 241 2.97 10.75 -0.05
CA VAL A 241 2.26 10.67 -1.34
C VAL A 241 3.21 10.98 -2.51
N GLU A 242 3.96 12.08 -2.42
CA GLU A 242 4.95 12.46 -3.44
C GLU A 242 6.04 11.38 -3.64
N ALA A 243 6.54 10.80 -2.55
CA ALA A 243 7.53 9.74 -2.61
C ALA A 243 6.98 8.50 -3.34
N MET A 244 5.77 8.06 -3.02
CA MET A 244 5.14 6.91 -3.67
C MET A 244 4.86 7.18 -5.15
N LEU A 245 4.31 8.36 -5.50
CA LEU A 245 4.02 8.74 -6.88
C LEU A 245 5.28 8.87 -7.74
N ARG A 246 6.39 9.34 -7.16
CA ARG A 246 7.66 9.53 -7.86
C ARG A 246 8.41 8.21 -8.12
N HIS A 247 8.19 7.21 -7.26
CA HIS A 247 8.94 5.94 -7.28
C HIS A 247 8.00 4.71 -7.26
N PRO A 248 7.08 4.58 -8.23
CA PRO A 248 6.14 3.45 -8.27
C PRO A 248 6.85 2.08 -8.35
N GLU A 249 8.02 2.02 -9.01
CA GLU A 249 8.84 0.81 -9.13
C GLU A 249 9.38 0.32 -7.77
N LEU A 250 9.60 1.24 -6.83
CA LEU A 250 10.06 0.88 -5.49
C LEU A 250 8.94 0.31 -4.62
N ILE A 251 7.67 0.66 -4.89
CA ILE A 251 6.53 0.24 -4.05
C ILE A 251 6.30 -1.26 -4.11
N ALA A 252 6.51 -1.87 -5.27
CA ALA A 252 6.33 -3.32 -5.45
C ALA A 252 7.44 -3.97 -6.28
N GLY A 253 7.89 -3.36 -7.38
CA GLY A 253 8.85 -3.87 -8.35
C GLY A 253 8.24 -4.00 -9.75
N GLU A 254 9.07 -4.31 -10.71
CA GLU A 254 8.69 -4.42 -12.12
C GLU A 254 7.65 -5.51 -12.37
N GLY A 255 6.63 -5.17 -13.18
CA GLY A 255 5.54 -6.08 -13.53
C GLY A 255 4.58 -6.41 -12.39
N ARG A 256 4.75 -5.79 -11.22
CA ARG A 256 3.84 -5.99 -10.08
C ARG A 256 2.62 -5.05 -10.16
N PRO A 257 1.42 -5.51 -9.77
CA PRO A 257 0.17 -4.76 -9.94
C PRO A 257 0.19 -3.33 -9.39
N CYS A 258 0.80 -3.07 -8.21
CA CYS A 258 0.92 -1.70 -7.70
C CYS A 258 1.68 -0.80 -8.68
N THR A 259 2.85 -1.26 -9.15
CA THR A 259 3.71 -0.53 -10.08
C THR A 259 2.97 -0.25 -11.40
N GLU A 260 2.30 -1.27 -11.95
CA GLU A 260 1.56 -1.17 -13.20
C GLU A 260 0.40 -0.17 -13.13
N MET A 261 -0.42 -0.23 -12.07
CA MET A 261 -1.53 0.71 -11.87
C MET A 261 -1.05 2.14 -11.70
N MET A 262 0.01 2.37 -10.91
CA MET A 262 0.56 3.70 -10.66
C MET A 262 1.22 4.28 -11.91
N ARG A 263 1.91 3.46 -12.71
CA ARG A 263 2.51 3.88 -13.99
C ARG A 263 1.48 4.15 -15.08
N ALA A 264 0.37 3.41 -15.12
CA ALA A 264 -0.71 3.65 -16.07
C ALA A 264 -1.41 5.00 -15.81
N HIS A 265 -1.36 5.51 -14.58
CA HIS A 265 -2.02 6.74 -14.17
C HIS A 265 -1.06 7.66 -13.37
N PRO A 266 0.00 8.21 -14.00
CA PRO A 266 1.02 8.99 -13.32
C PRO A 266 0.43 10.17 -12.57
N GLY A 267 0.79 10.32 -11.30
CA GLY A 267 0.31 11.39 -10.43
C GLY A 267 -1.14 11.28 -9.96
N ARG A 268 -1.93 10.34 -10.51
CA ARG A 268 -3.37 10.25 -10.26
C ARG A 268 -3.78 9.15 -9.27
N VAL A 269 -2.93 8.16 -9.05
CA VAL A 269 -3.27 7.06 -8.15
C VAL A 269 -2.07 6.56 -7.37
N ILE A 270 -2.29 6.27 -6.10
CA ILE A 270 -1.42 5.44 -5.28
C ILE A 270 -2.14 4.14 -5.01
N THR A 271 -1.46 3.01 -5.18
CA THR A 271 -2.00 1.70 -4.83
C THR A 271 -1.05 0.97 -3.90
N LYS A 272 -1.60 0.24 -2.94
CA LYS A 272 -0.80 -0.57 -2.02
C LYS A 272 -1.46 -1.90 -1.72
N VAL A 273 -0.78 -2.96 -2.09
CA VAL A 273 -1.20 -4.33 -1.77
C VAL A 273 -1.01 -4.63 -0.27
N GLY A 274 -2.02 -5.27 0.32
CA GLY A 274 -1.91 -6.01 1.56
C GLY A 274 -1.71 -7.51 1.30
N ALA A 275 -1.59 -8.31 2.38
CA ALA A 275 -1.68 -9.76 2.28
C ALA A 275 -3.16 -10.19 2.36
N GLU A 276 -3.41 -11.48 2.09
CA GLU A 276 -4.74 -12.10 2.25
C GLU A 276 -5.84 -11.35 1.49
N GLY A 277 -5.58 -10.96 0.23
CA GLY A 277 -6.59 -10.33 -0.63
C GLY A 277 -6.98 -8.90 -0.25
N VAL A 278 -6.21 -8.22 0.58
CA VAL A 278 -6.41 -6.80 0.90
C VAL A 278 -5.70 -5.92 -0.13
N TYR A 279 -6.35 -4.88 -0.59
CA TYR A 279 -5.76 -3.85 -1.43
C TYR A 279 -6.36 -2.48 -1.11
N CYS A 280 -5.54 -1.45 -1.14
CA CYS A 280 -6.00 -0.06 -0.97
C CYS A 280 -5.48 0.82 -2.09
N ALA A 281 -6.22 1.90 -2.35
CA ALA A 281 -5.81 2.95 -3.28
C ALA A 281 -6.26 4.34 -2.81
N LEU A 282 -5.52 5.35 -3.28
CA LEU A 282 -5.89 6.75 -3.24
C LEU A 282 -6.01 7.27 -4.66
N LEU A 283 -7.14 7.87 -5.02
CA LEU A 283 -7.32 8.67 -6.22
C LEU A 283 -7.03 10.13 -5.83
N THR A 284 -5.88 10.62 -6.25
CA THR A 284 -5.33 11.91 -5.77
C THR A 284 -6.16 13.11 -6.20
N THR A 285 -6.70 13.10 -7.41
CA THR A 285 -7.49 14.20 -8.00
C THR A 285 -8.92 14.20 -7.44
N GLU A 286 -9.50 13.03 -7.32
CA GLU A 286 -10.89 12.84 -6.88
C GLU A 286 -11.03 12.92 -5.34
N GLY A 287 -9.91 12.80 -4.60
CA GLY A 287 -9.92 12.76 -3.15
C GLY A 287 -10.61 11.53 -2.57
N LEU A 288 -10.56 10.42 -3.31
CA LEU A 288 -11.22 9.16 -2.93
C LEU A 288 -10.22 8.14 -2.45
N GLY A 289 -10.52 7.51 -1.32
CA GLY A 289 -9.84 6.32 -0.83
C GLY A 289 -10.64 5.06 -1.15
N VAL A 290 -9.94 4.02 -1.53
CA VAL A 290 -10.49 2.70 -1.80
C VAL A 290 -9.82 1.69 -0.87
N ALA A 291 -10.62 0.83 -0.26
CA ALA A 291 -10.13 -0.37 0.40
C ALA A 291 -10.97 -1.56 -0.03
N LEU A 292 -10.35 -2.68 -0.37
CA LEU A 292 -11.04 -3.90 -0.70
C LEU A 292 -10.44 -5.12 0.02
N LYS A 293 -11.28 -6.14 0.17
CA LYS A 293 -10.93 -7.45 0.70
C LYS A 293 -11.59 -8.53 -0.16
N VAL A 294 -10.79 -9.40 -0.72
CA VAL A 294 -11.27 -10.66 -1.30
C VAL A 294 -11.51 -11.65 -0.17
N ALA A 295 -12.70 -12.21 -0.07
CA ALA A 295 -13.14 -12.98 1.10
C ALA A 295 -12.20 -14.14 1.46
N ASP A 296 -11.75 -14.89 0.46
CA ASP A 296 -10.85 -16.05 0.61
C ASP A 296 -9.35 -15.70 0.61
N GLY A 297 -9.00 -14.42 0.42
CA GLY A 297 -7.61 -13.96 0.45
C GLY A 297 -6.86 -14.03 -0.88
N HIS A 298 -7.52 -14.39 -2.00
CA HIS A 298 -6.86 -14.60 -3.28
C HIS A 298 -6.23 -13.31 -3.85
N GLY A 299 -4.89 -13.26 -3.89
CA GLY A 299 -4.14 -12.04 -4.21
C GLY A 299 -4.28 -11.56 -5.66
N VAL A 300 -4.37 -12.49 -6.62
CA VAL A 300 -4.58 -12.13 -8.04
C VAL A 300 -5.97 -11.55 -8.24
N ALA A 301 -6.99 -12.15 -7.63
CA ALA A 301 -8.36 -11.62 -7.66
C ALA A 301 -8.42 -10.21 -7.06
N ALA A 302 -7.69 -9.94 -5.97
CA ALA A 302 -7.63 -8.61 -5.38
C ALA A 302 -7.04 -7.55 -6.34
N ALA A 303 -6.00 -7.90 -7.10
CA ALA A 303 -5.41 -7.00 -8.09
C ALA A 303 -6.36 -6.69 -9.26
N LEU A 304 -7.02 -7.74 -9.80
CA LEU A 304 -8.02 -7.59 -10.87
C LEU A 304 -9.23 -6.78 -10.40
N ALA A 305 -9.72 -7.05 -9.19
CA ALA A 305 -10.84 -6.33 -8.59
C ALA A 305 -10.49 -4.85 -8.38
N LEU A 306 -9.31 -4.52 -7.83
CA LEU A 306 -8.92 -3.12 -7.68
C LEU A 306 -8.83 -2.40 -9.01
N ALA A 307 -8.22 -3.01 -10.03
CA ALA A 307 -8.12 -2.43 -11.36
C ALA A 307 -9.51 -2.16 -11.97
N ALA A 308 -10.49 -3.04 -11.72
CA ALA A 308 -11.88 -2.84 -12.15
C ALA A 308 -12.56 -1.70 -11.40
N VAL A 309 -12.39 -1.63 -10.08
CA VAL A 309 -12.91 -0.54 -9.24
C VAL A 309 -12.34 0.80 -9.68
N LEU A 310 -11.04 0.91 -9.93
CA LEU A 310 -10.40 2.13 -10.41
C LEU A 310 -10.94 2.56 -11.79
N ASP A 311 -11.21 1.60 -12.69
CA ASP A 311 -11.81 1.83 -13.99
C ASP A 311 -13.23 2.39 -13.88
N GLU A 312 -14.08 1.84 -12.99
CA GLU A 312 -15.42 2.35 -12.68
C GLU A 312 -15.39 3.76 -12.05
N LEU A 313 -14.33 4.10 -11.32
CA LEU A 313 -14.09 5.41 -10.74
C LEU A 313 -13.44 6.40 -11.74
N GLY A 314 -13.28 6.01 -13.00
CA GLY A 314 -12.83 6.89 -14.09
C GLY A 314 -11.33 6.88 -14.36
N LEU A 315 -10.55 5.99 -13.75
CA LEU A 315 -9.14 5.80 -14.05
C LEU A 315 -8.96 4.81 -15.22
N ARG A 316 -8.96 5.34 -16.44
CA ARG A 316 -8.85 4.58 -17.69
C ARG A 316 -7.61 5.00 -18.48
N PRO A 317 -7.00 4.10 -19.29
CA PRO A 317 -7.34 2.69 -19.45
C PRO A 317 -6.83 1.81 -18.29
N ARG A 318 -7.47 0.65 -18.09
CA ARG A 318 -6.97 -0.39 -17.20
C ARG A 318 -5.69 -0.99 -17.79
N PRO A 319 -4.61 -1.23 -17.00
CA PRO A 319 -3.44 -1.94 -17.51
C PRO A 319 -3.83 -3.30 -18.11
N ALA A 320 -3.30 -3.64 -19.29
CA ALA A 320 -3.66 -4.87 -20.00
C ALA A 320 -3.41 -6.13 -19.14
N SER A 321 -2.33 -6.14 -18.36
CA SER A 321 -2.00 -7.23 -17.41
C SER A 321 -3.02 -7.44 -16.30
N LEU A 322 -3.92 -6.44 -16.08
CA LEU A 322 -4.95 -6.42 -15.04
C LEU A 322 -6.38 -6.38 -15.60
N ALA A 323 -6.56 -6.53 -16.91
CA ALA A 323 -7.89 -6.60 -17.54
C ALA A 323 -8.55 -7.96 -17.30
N ALA A 324 -7.81 -9.04 -17.57
CA ALA A 324 -8.15 -10.42 -17.27
C ALA A 324 -6.85 -11.23 -17.15
N ARG A 325 -6.91 -12.40 -16.54
CA ARG A 325 -5.75 -13.30 -16.48
C ARG A 325 -6.12 -14.63 -17.12
N PRO A 326 -5.39 -15.07 -18.18
CA PRO A 326 -5.65 -16.36 -18.80
C PRO A 326 -5.41 -17.49 -17.79
N ASN A 327 -6.29 -18.48 -17.81
CA ASN A 327 -6.11 -19.76 -17.15
C ASN A 327 -5.48 -20.74 -18.14
N VAL A 328 -4.26 -21.17 -17.85
CA VAL A 328 -3.42 -21.94 -18.78
C VAL A 328 -3.26 -23.35 -18.26
N ASN A 329 -3.39 -24.37 -19.13
CA ASN A 329 -3.15 -25.75 -18.77
C ASN A 329 -1.63 -26.08 -18.78
N THR A 330 -1.27 -27.31 -18.42
CA THR A 330 0.13 -27.77 -18.36
C THR A 330 0.83 -27.82 -19.73
N ARG A 331 0.10 -27.68 -20.84
CA ARG A 331 0.65 -27.58 -22.20
C ARG A 331 0.81 -26.15 -22.69
N GLY A 332 0.48 -25.15 -21.83
CA GLY A 332 0.52 -23.73 -22.19
C GLY A 332 -0.69 -23.23 -22.99
N GLU A 333 -1.75 -24.02 -23.12
CA GLU A 333 -2.97 -23.66 -23.85
C GLU A 333 -3.91 -22.87 -22.92
N THR A 334 -4.47 -21.76 -23.41
CA THR A 334 -5.51 -21.02 -22.68
C THR A 334 -6.81 -21.82 -22.67
N VAL A 335 -7.28 -22.20 -21.50
CA VAL A 335 -8.49 -23.01 -21.28
C VAL A 335 -9.62 -22.23 -20.59
N GLY A 336 -9.34 -21.01 -20.21
CA GLY A 336 -10.27 -20.09 -19.53
C GLY A 336 -9.58 -18.81 -19.10
N GLU A 337 -10.20 -18.08 -18.19
CA GLU A 337 -9.67 -16.83 -17.66
C GLU A 337 -10.20 -16.52 -16.26
N LEU A 338 -9.49 -15.68 -15.50
CA LEU A 338 -10.06 -14.94 -14.38
C LEU A 338 -10.54 -13.59 -14.89
N ARG A 339 -11.80 -13.26 -14.62
CA ARG A 339 -12.41 -11.97 -14.98
C ARG A 339 -13.22 -11.39 -13.83
N VAL A 340 -13.38 -10.08 -13.85
CA VAL A 340 -14.23 -9.38 -12.88
C VAL A 340 -15.67 -9.36 -13.40
N ASN A 341 -16.62 -9.66 -12.53
CA ASN A 341 -18.06 -9.61 -12.78
C ASN A 341 -18.76 -8.82 -11.66
N GLY A 342 -19.85 -8.11 -11.99
CA GLY A 342 -20.50 -7.17 -11.07
C GLY A 342 -19.81 -5.81 -11.03
N GLY A 343 -20.14 -4.98 -10.04
CA GLY A 343 -19.64 -3.62 -9.92
C GLY A 343 -19.95 -2.98 -8.58
N LEU A 344 -19.73 -1.66 -8.50
CA LEU A 344 -19.99 -0.86 -7.32
C LEU A 344 -21.46 -0.42 -7.22
N GLU A 345 -21.99 -0.43 -6.00
CA GLU A 345 -23.23 0.22 -5.61
C GLU A 345 -22.88 1.64 -5.13
N LYS A 346 -23.57 2.66 -5.70
CA LYS A 346 -23.40 4.08 -5.35
C LYS A 346 -24.41 4.53 -4.31
#